data_9d70b4b2f4c9a45b04194d6080a4aeb5
#
_entry.id   9d70b4b2f4c9a45b04194d6080a4aeb5
#
_cell.length_a   1.000
_cell.length_b   1.000
_cell.length_c   1.000
_cell.angle_alpha   90.00
_cell.angle_beta   90.00
_cell.angle_gamma   90.00
#
_symmetry.space_group_name_H-M   'P 1'
#
loop_
_entity.id
_entity.type
_entity.pdbx_description
1 polymer ?
#
loop_
_entity_poly.entity_id
_entity_poly.type
_entity_poly.pdbx_seq_one_letter_code
_entity_poly.pdbx_strand_id
1 'polypeptide(L)'
;MKVNGIVNQWSYPEASERQLSRSLSTFAGEMAKKARSLTGGMRFDASDEEINDAESELEEYAAGLIAAIVATLPALALTIYKFNSRQFLNVAKKAGGGNNQSVILLGVLGANANESWYREKSSQWRGSAEASILKLSNDIISDWSQNLRVENVRNKTSQQIDEVLKQRYKVYTGWTVNRSRGIVSTWNSVLMRQRLDDAGVTHYFWHGKLDERERLQHVKWEGKRIEISSDHPFPGEPYGCRCWAVPDFSTSKQSQLIT
;
A
#
# COMPACT_ATOMS: atom_id res chain seq x y z
N MET A 1 -25.27 -11.68 2.20
CA MET A 1 -25.74 -12.41 1.02
C MET A 1 -24.52 -12.99 0.32
N LYS A 2 -24.41 -14.32 0.21
CA LYS A 2 -23.28 -14.94 -0.48
C LYS A 2 -23.53 -14.88 -1.99
N VAL A 3 -22.74 -14.10 -2.71
CA VAL A 3 -22.81 -14.09 -4.18
C VAL A 3 -22.14 -15.36 -4.68
N ASN A 4 -22.93 -16.38 -5.02
CA ASN A 4 -22.51 -17.61 -5.70
C ASN A 4 -21.26 -18.34 -5.11
N GLY A 5 -21.02 -18.30 -3.84
CA GLY A 5 -19.88 -18.95 -3.18
C GLY A 5 -18.52 -18.32 -3.48
N ILE A 6 -18.46 -17.17 -4.12
CA ILE A 6 -17.22 -16.51 -4.58
C ILE A 6 -16.51 -15.75 -3.45
N VAL A 7 -17.21 -15.44 -2.36
CA VAL A 7 -16.75 -14.54 -1.26
C VAL A 7 -15.40 -14.94 -0.64
N ASN A 8 -15.11 -16.23 -0.58
CA ASN A 8 -13.89 -16.73 0.06
C ASN A 8 -12.72 -16.98 -0.92
N GLN A 9 -12.83 -16.54 -2.17
CA GLN A 9 -11.89 -16.97 -3.22
C GLN A 9 -10.92 -15.90 -3.69
N TRP A 10 -11.19 -14.63 -3.36
CA TRP A 10 -10.24 -13.56 -3.56
C TRP A 10 -9.38 -13.42 -2.31
N SER A 11 -8.08 -13.37 -2.49
CA SER A 11 -7.15 -13.03 -1.42
C SER A 11 -6.44 -11.71 -1.74
N TYR A 12 -6.14 -10.95 -0.70
CA TYR A 12 -5.34 -9.74 -0.77
C TYR A 12 -3.84 -10.11 -0.88
N PRO A 13 -2.98 -9.32 -1.55
CA PRO A 13 -1.56 -9.61 -1.70
C PRO A 13 -0.75 -9.37 -0.40
N GLU A 14 -1.10 -10.08 0.67
CA GLU A 14 -0.50 -9.94 2.00
C GLU A 14 1.00 -10.25 2.04
N ALA A 15 1.48 -11.14 1.16
CA ALA A 15 2.90 -11.44 1.08
C ALA A 15 3.71 -10.22 0.62
N SER A 16 3.19 -9.47 -0.37
CA SER A 16 3.78 -8.23 -0.86
C SER A 16 3.72 -7.12 0.18
N GLU A 17 2.60 -7.01 0.93
CA GLU A 17 2.48 -6.08 2.05
C GLU A 17 3.54 -6.38 3.12
N ARG A 18 3.67 -7.65 3.53
CA ARG A 18 4.67 -8.06 4.53
C ARG A 18 6.10 -7.83 4.06
N GLN A 19 6.39 -8.06 2.77
CA GLN A 19 7.72 -7.80 2.20
C GLN A 19 8.06 -6.31 2.30
N LEU A 20 7.20 -5.43 1.80
CA LEU A 20 7.40 -3.99 1.87
C LEU A 20 7.46 -3.49 3.32
N SER A 21 6.59 -4.01 4.19
CA SER A 21 6.58 -3.66 5.62
C SER A 21 7.92 -3.99 6.30
N ARG A 22 8.54 -5.13 5.98
CA ARG A 22 9.88 -5.46 6.51
C ARG A 22 10.93 -4.47 6.03
N SER A 23 10.95 -4.14 4.74
CA SER A 23 11.90 -3.16 4.19
C SER A 23 11.75 -1.78 4.85
N LEU A 24 10.50 -1.30 5.01
CA LEU A 24 10.24 -0.03 5.68
C LEU A 24 10.53 -0.09 7.20
N SER A 25 10.31 -1.23 7.85
CA SER A 25 10.66 -1.38 9.28
C SER A 25 12.18 -1.43 9.48
N THR A 26 12.92 -2.04 8.56
CA THR A 26 14.39 -1.98 8.56
C THR A 26 14.86 -0.54 8.39
N PHE A 27 14.29 0.19 7.41
CA PHE A 27 14.56 1.61 7.22
C PHE A 27 14.33 2.41 8.51
N ALA A 28 13.16 2.27 9.14
CA ALA A 28 12.86 2.98 10.40
C ALA A 28 13.82 2.60 11.53
N GLY A 29 14.30 1.34 11.57
CA GLY A 29 15.31 0.87 12.51
C GLY A 29 16.67 1.51 12.29
N GLU A 30 17.12 1.60 11.05
CA GLU A 30 18.37 2.27 10.69
C GLU A 30 18.31 3.78 10.97
N MET A 31 17.17 4.42 10.66
CA MET A 31 16.94 5.82 11.01
C MET A 31 17.00 6.05 12.53
N ALA A 32 16.37 5.17 13.32
CA ALA A 32 16.41 5.28 14.77
C ALA A 32 17.83 5.09 15.35
N LYS A 33 18.63 4.16 14.78
CA LYS A 33 20.04 3.97 15.17
C LYS A 33 20.89 5.20 14.85
N LYS A 34 20.74 5.75 13.64
CA LYS A 34 21.46 6.94 13.20
C LYS A 34 21.08 8.14 14.08
N ALA A 35 19.78 8.36 14.29
CA ALA A 35 19.27 9.40 15.18
C ALA A 35 19.83 9.29 16.59
N ARG A 36 19.92 8.06 17.15
CA ARG A 36 20.55 7.81 18.47
C ARG A 36 22.01 8.18 18.47
N SER A 37 22.76 7.84 17.43
CA SER A 37 24.17 8.18 17.31
C SER A 37 24.39 9.69 17.32
N LEU A 38 23.59 10.43 16.57
CA LEU A 38 23.64 11.89 16.50
C LEU A 38 23.27 12.52 17.86
N THR A 39 22.18 12.07 18.48
CA THR A 39 21.74 12.55 19.79
C THR A 39 22.79 12.28 20.89
N GLY A 40 23.44 11.11 20.84
CA GLY A 40 24.45 10.72 21.85
C GLY A 40 25.71 11.56 21.79
N GLY A 41 25.98 12.23 20.67
CA GLY A 41 27.11 13.17 20.51
C GLY A 41 26.76 14.61 20.88
N MET A 42 25.50 14.93 21.02
CA MET A 42 25.03 16.29 21.32
C MET A 42 25.18 16.62 22.80
N ARG A 43 25.56 17.88 23.07
CA ARG A 43 25.54 18.44 24.42
C ARG A 43 24.09 18.79 24.84
N PHE A 44 23.87 18.88 26.15
CA PHE A 44 22.58 19.30 26.71
C PHE A 44 22.15 20.72 26.32
N ASP A 45 23.08 21.53 25.87
CA ASP A 45 22.93 22.92 25.43
C ASP A 45 23.09 23.06 23.91
N ALA A 46 22.88 21.97 23.17
CA ALA A 46 22.97 21.97 21.70
C ALA A 46 22.19 23.14 21.10
N SER A 47 22.86 23.88 20.23
CA SER A 47 22.26 25.01 19.51
C SER A 47 21.28 24.53 18.45
N ASP A 48 20.41 25.42 17.99
CA ASP A 48 19.54 25.13 16.85
C ASP A 48 20.33 24.78 15.57
N GLU A 49 21.55 25.35 15.44
CA GLU A 49 22.46 25.04 14.34
C GLU A 49 22.94 23.58 14.39
N GLU A 50 23.40 23.11 15.56
CA GLU A 50 23.81 21.71 15.75
C GLU A 50 22.67 20.72 15.51
N ILE A 51 21.43 21.08 15.87
CA ILE A 51 20.25 20.26 15.60
C ILE A 51 19.95 20.23 14.09
N ASN A 52 20.03 21.36 13.41
CA ASN A 52 19.81 21.44 11.96
C ASN A 52 20.88 20.67 11.17
N ASP A 53 22.14 20.70 11.60
CA ASP A 53 23.23 19.92 11.01
C ASP A 53 22.96 18.42 11.16
N ALA A 54 22.51 17.99 12.34
CA ALA A 54 22.15 16.60 12.56
C ALA A 54 20.89 16.16 11.78
N GLU A 55 19.91 17.05 11.58
CA GLU A 55 18.78 16.79 10.69
C GLU A 55 19.27 16.57 9.25
N SER A 56 20.15 17.45 8.75
CA SER A 56 20.71 17.35 7.40
C SER A 56 21.51 16.05 7.21
N GLU A 57 22.29 15.64 8.21
CA GLU A 57 23.01 14.36 8.19
C GLU A 57 22.04 13.16 8.18
N LEU A 58 20.95 13.26 8.92
CA LEU A 58 19.93 12.21 8.96
C LEU A 58 19.15 12.13 7.62
N GLU A 59 18.89 13.27 6.97
CA GLU A 59 18.27 13.35 5.65
C GLU A 59 19.15 12.71 4.57
N GLU A 60 20.45 13.01 4.56
CA GLU A 60 21.40 12.42 3.63
C GLU A 60 21.50 10.90 3.82
N TYR A 61 21.56 10.45 5.06
CA TYR A 61 21.56 9.02 5.38
C TYR A 61 20.28 8.34 4.90
N ALA A 62 19.11 8.97 5.11
CA ALA A 62 17.82 8.48 4.68
C ALA A 62 17.74 8.34 3.15
N ALA A 63 18.30 9.29 2.39
CA ALA A 63 18.24 9.29 0.94
C ALA A 63 18.84 8.00 0.33
N GLY A 64 19.96 7.53 0.85
CA GLY A 64 20.59 6.28 0.42
C GLY A 64 19.71 5.05 0.69
N LEU A 65 19.10 4.98 1.87
CA LEU A 65 18.20 3.89 2.25
C LEU A 65 16.90 3.89 1.42
N ILE A 66 16.35 5.08 1.16
CA ILE A 66 15.15 5.25 0.33
C ILE A 66 15.43 4.80 -1.10
N ALA A 67 16.55 5.21 -1.70
CA ALA A 67 16.92 4.81 -3.05
C ALA A 67 16.96 3.28 -3.19
N ALA A 68 17.50 2.57 -2.20
CA ALA A 68 17.52 1.10 -2.18
C ALA A 68 16.10 0.49 -2.14
N ILE A 69 15.17 1.07 -1.38
CA ILE A 69 13.79 0.59 -1.34
C ILE A 69 13.07 0.90 -2.66
N VAL A 70 13.20 2.11 -3.18
CA VAL A 70 12.58 2.55 -4.44
C VAL A 70 13.03 1.66 -5.61
N ALA A 71 14.29 1.26 -5.64
CA ALA A 71 14.81 0.31 -6.64
C ALA A 71 14.09 -1.04 -6.63
N THR A 72 13.44 -1.45 -5.54
CA THR A 72 12.66 -2.70 -5.46
C THR A 72 11.22 -2.57 -5.96
N LEU A 73 10.69 -1.34 -6.10
CA LEU A 73 9.29 -1.11 -6.46
C LEU A 73 8.87 -1.71 -7.81
N PRO A 74 9.71 -1.72 -8.88
CA PRO A 74 9.34 -2.38 -10.13
C PRO A 74 9.05 -3.88 -9.97
N ALA A 75 9.89 -4.58 -9.21
CA ALA A 75 9.70 -6.00 -8.93
C ALA A 75 8.47 -6.26 -8.05
N LEU A 76 8.22 -5.39 -7.08
CA LEU A 76 7.01 -5.43 -6.23
C LEU A 76 5.74 -5.21 -7.08
N ALA A 77 5.75 -4.21 -7.97
CA ALA A 77 4.65 -3.94 -8.89
C ALA A 77 4.30 -5.17 -9.72
N LEU A 78 5.30 -5.81 -10.31
CA LEU A 78 5.14 -7.01 -11.13
C LEU A 78 4.60 -8.19 -10.30
N THR A 79 5.07 -8.36 -9.08
CA THR A 79 4.61 -9.42 -8.17
C THR A 79 3.12 -9.27 -7.84
N ILE A 80 2.69 -8.05 -7.49
CA ILE A 80 1.29 -7.75 -7.19
C ILE A 80 0.44 -7.89 -8.46
N TYR A 81 0.92 -7.43 -9.62
CA TYR A 81 0.25 -7.58 -10.90
C TYR A 81 -0.02 -9.06 -11.24
N LYS A 82 1.00 -9.92 -11.14
CA LYS A 82 0.84 -11.36 -11.39
C LYS A 82 -0.13 -12.01 -10.40
N PHE A 83 -0.07 -11.61 -9.14
CA PHE A 83 -1.01 -12.07 -8.12
C PHE A 83 -2.44 -11.65 -8.44
N ASN A 84 -2.68 -10.35 -8.68
CA ASN A 84 -3.99 -9.80 -9.00
C ASN A 84 -4.60 -10.45 -10.24
N SER A 85 -3.81 -10.63 -11.31
CA SER A 85 -4.26 -11.24 -12.55
C SER A 85 -4.75 -12.66 -12.35
N ARG A 86 -4.06 -13.47 -11.54
CA ARG A 86 -4.51 -14.85 -11.19
C ARG A 86 -5.79 -14.82 -10.38
N GLN A 87 -5.89 -13.91 -9.40
CA GLN A 87 -7.10 -13.77 -8.59
C GLN A 87 -8.30 -13.35 -9.46
N PHE A 88 -8.12 -12.33 -10.31
CA PHE A 88 -9.15 -11.88 -11.22
C PHE A 88 -9.62 -13.00 -12.14
N LEU A 89 -8.70 -13.74 -12.77
CA LEU A 89 -9.04 -14.83 -13.68
C LEU A 89 -9.92 -15.89 -13.00
N ASN A 90 -9.59 -16.27 -11.78
CA ASN A 90 -10.36 -17.24 -11.00
C ASN A 90 -11.76 -16.72 -10.64
N VAL A 91 -11.84 -15.47 -10.16
CA VAL A 91 -13.10 -14.82 -9.77
C VAL A 91 -13.98 -14.60 -11.00
N ALA A 92 -13.42 -14.09 -12.10
CA ALA A 92 -14.15 -13.80 -13.33
C ALA A 92 -14.80 -15.07 -13.92
N LYS A 93 -14.06 -16.18 -14.02
CA LYS A 93 -14.61 -17.45 -14.51
C LYS A 93 -15.78 -17.93 -13.67
N LYS A 94 -15.72 -17.80 -12.34
CA LYS A 94 -16.79 -18.20 -11.41
C LYS A 94 -17.96 -17.24 -11.40
N ALA A 95 -17.74 -15.97 -11.71
CA ALA A 95 -18.79 -14.96 -11.85
C ALA A 95 -19.50 -15.00 -13.21
N GLY A 96 -19.24 -16.03 -14.03
CA GLY A 96 -19.89 -16.20 -15.34
C GLY A 96 -19.14 -15.54 -16.51
N GLY A 97 -17.94 -14.97 -16.27
CA GLY A 97 -17.12 -14.31 -17.30
C GLY A 97 -16.25 -15.25 -18.13
N GLY A 98 -16.48 -16.57 -18.11
CA GLY A 98 -15.65 -17.53 -18.83
C GLY A 98 -15.57 -17.32 -20.34
N ASN A 99 -16.62 -16.76 -20.94
CA ASN A 99 -16.71 -16.42 -22.36
C ASN A 99 -16.34 -14.96 -22.67
N ASN A 100 -16.00 -14.16 -21.68
CA ASN A 100 -15.57 -12.78 -21.89
C ASN A 100 -14.18 -12.76 -22.55
N GLN A 101 -14.04 -12.01 -23.65
CA GLN A 101 -12.83 -11.99 -24.45
C GLN A 101 -11.59 -11.57 -23.66
N SER A 102 -11.69 -10.57 -22.78
CA SER A 102 -10.59 -10.11 -21.95
C SER A 102 -10.16 -11.18 -20.92
N VAL A 103 -11.14 -11.93 -20.37
CA VAL A 103 -10.87 -13.05 -19.47
C VAL A 103 -10.18 -14.21 -20.22
N ILE A 104 -10.60 -14.51 -21.44
CA ILE A 104 -9.97 -15.52 -22.30
C ILE A 104 -8.53 -15.11 -22.63
N LEU A 105 -8.33 -13.87 -23.11
CA LEU A 105 -7.00 -13.36 -23.45
C LEU A 105 -6.06 -13.39 -22.26
N LEU A 106 -6.52 -12.94 -21.09
CA LEU A 106 -5.72 -13.02 -19.87
C LEU A 106 -5.36 -14.47 -19.50
N GLY A 107 -6.29 -15.41 -19.76
CA GLY A 107 -6.06 -16.83 -19.52
C GLY A 107 -5.01 -17.45 -20.46
N VAL A 108 -4.98 -17.01 -21.71
CA VAL A 108 -4.06 -17.52 -22.76
C VAL A 108 -2.68 -16.84 -22.67
N LEU A 109 -2.66 -15.51 -22.58
CA LEU A 109 -1.40 -14.74 -22.57
C LEU A 109 -0.72 -14.75 -21.21
N GLY A 110 -1.49 -15.01 -20.16
CA GLY A 110 -1.01 -14.96 -18.78
C GLY A 110 -0.66 -13.54 -18.34
N ALA A 111 -0.28 -13.45 -17.06
CA ALA A 111 0.11 -12.17 -16.46
C ALA A 111 1.61 -11.91 -16.69
N ASN A 112 1.97 -11.43 -17.87
CA ASN A 112 3.36 -11.17 -18.26
C ASN A 112 3.70 -9.67 -18.30
N ALA A 113 2.82 -8.79 -17.84
CA ALA A 113 2.95 -7.34 -17.90
C ALA A 113 3.08 -6.76 -19.34
N ASN A 114 2.59 -7.50 -20.34
CA ASN A 114 2.59 -7.09 -21.74
C ASN A 114 1.35 -6.27 -22.14
N GLU A 115 0.46 -6.02 -21.19
CA GLU A 115 -0.73 -5.20 -21.41
C GLU A 115 -0.31 -3.74 -21.58
N SER A 116 -0.84 -3.07 -22.62
CA SER A 116 -0.42 -1.73 -23.03
C SER A 116 -0.45 -0.70 -21.90
N TRP A 117 -1.45 -0.79 -21.04
CA TRP A 117 -1.65 0.11 -19.90
C TRP A 117 -0.68 -0.15 -18.72
N TYR A 118 -0.08 -1.33 -18.62
CA TYR A 118 0.71 -1.72 -17.44
C TYR A 118 1.88 -0.77 -17.18
N ARG A 119 2.60 -0.42 -18.24
CA ARG A 119 3.82 0.42 -18.12
C ARG A 119 3.49 1.79 -17.52
N GLU A 120 2.47 2.42 -18.04
CA GLU A 120 2.03 3.74 -17.56
C GLU A 120 1.53 3.69 -16.12
N LYS A 121 0.53 2.83 -15.84
CA LYS A 121 -0.08 2.72 -14.50
C LYS A 121 0.94 2.28 -13.44
N SER A 122 1.86 1.37 -13.76
CA SER A 122 2.92 0.98 -12.83
C SER A 122 3.90 2.11 -12.55
N SER A 123 4.19 2.96 -13.55
CA SER A 123 5.04 4.14 -13.36
C SER A 123 4.38 5.17 -12.46
N GLN A 124 3.10 5.49 -12.68
CA GLN A 124 2.32 6.41 -11.85
C GLN A 124 2.25 5.90 -10.39
N TRP A 125 1.94 4.61 -10.22
CA TRP A 125 1.92 4.03 -8.88
C TRP A 125 3.29 4.08 -8.19
N ARG A 126 4.39 3.80 -8.90
CA ARG A 126 5.74 3.87 -8.32
C ARG A 126 6.07 5.28 -7.83
N GLY A 127 5.73 6.31 -8.60
CA GLY A 127 5.90 7.69 -8.16
C GLY A 127 5.10 8.01 -6.88
N SER A 128 3.87 7.53 -6.79
CA SER A 128 3.05 7.68 -5.58
C SER A 128 3.59 6.89 -4.38
N ALA A 129 4.13 5.69 -4.62
CA ALA A 129 4.76 4.87 -3.59
C ALA A 129 6.03 5.52 -3.06
N GLU A 130 6.89 6.03 -3.96
CA GLU A 130 8.10 6.78 -3.61
C GLU A 130 7.77 8.03 -2.79
N ALA A 131 6.80 8.85 -3.22
CA ALA A 131 6.34 10.01 -2.46
C ALA A 131 5.84 9.62 -1.06
N SER A 132 5.15 8.48 -0.94
CA SER A 132 4.71 7.95 0.35
C SER A 132 5.88 7.52 1.25
N ILE A 133 6.95 6.95 0.69
CA ILE A 133 8.16 6.56 1.43
C ILE A 133 8.95 7.80 1.87
N LEU A 134 9.10 8.77 0.98
CA LEU A 134 9.72 10.07 1.30
C LEU A 134 8.98 10.76 2.46
N LYS A 135 7.64 10.77 2.39
CA LYS A 135 6.84 11.33 3.50
C LYS A 135 7.09 10.59 4.81
N LEU A 136 7.25 9.26 4.80
CA LEU A 136 7.58 8.49 6.02
C LEU A 136 8.91 8.95 6.60
N SER A 137 9.94 9.16 5.75
CA SER A 137 11.24 9.66 6.17
C SER A 137 11.11 11.03 6.85
N ASN A 138 10.43 11.96 6.18
CA ASN A 138 10.23 13.31 6.71
C ASN A 138 9.45 13.29 8.03
N ASP A 139 8.42 12.45 8.14
CA ASP A 139 7.65 12.29 9.38
C ASP A 139 8.55 11.78 10.53
N ILE A 140 9.48 10.84 10.26
CA ILE A 140 10.44 10.32 11.26
C ILE A 140 11.45 11.40 11.67
N ILE A 141 12.03 12.12 10.71
CA ILE A 141 13.03 13.16 10.96
C ILE A 141 12.40 14.31 11.76
N SER A 142 11.24 14.78 11.33
CA SER A 142 10.51 15.84 12.02
C SER A 142 10.13 15.46 13.46
N ASP A 143 9.66 14.21 13.65
CA ASP A 143 9.33 13.73 14.99
C ASP A 143 10.57 13.63 15.88
N TRP A 144 11.70 13.17 15.36
CA TRP A 144 12.96 13.11 16.06
C TRP A 144 13.45 14.51 16.44
N SER A 145 13.49 15.45 15.50
CA SER A 145 13.90 16.82 15.71
C SER A 145 13.05 17.52 16.78
N GLN A 146 11.73 17.39 16.71
CA GLN A 146 10.82 17.96 17.70
C GLN A 146 11.09 17.40 19.10
N ASN A 147 11.35 16.11 19.22
CA ASN A 147 11.64 15.49 20.52
C ASN A 147 13.01 15.90 21.09
N LEU A 148 13.99 16.26 20.23
CA LEU A 148 15.26 16.83 20.69
C LEU A 148 15.13 18.27 21.18
N ARG A 149 14.29 19.08 20.52
CA ARG A 149 14.06 20.49 20.87
C ARG A 149 13.19 20.71 22.11
N VAL A 150 12.45 19.69 22.53
CA VAL A 150 11.61 19.78 23.75
C VAL A 150 12.48 19.79 24.99
N GLU A 151 12.24 20.77 25.89
CA GLU A 151 12.96 20.94 27.18
C GLU A 151 13.08 19.66 28.01
N ASN A 152 12.20 18.69 27.78
CA ASN A 152 12.21 17.38 28.44
C ASN A 152 13.45 16.52 28.13
N VAL A 153 14.21 16.80 27.07
CA VAL A 153 15.46 16.08 26.75
C VAL A 153 16.63 16.68 27.53
N ARG A 154 16.60 18.00 27.80
CA ARG A 154 17.68 18.73 28.46
C ARG A 154 18.03 18.24 29.88
N ASN A 155 17.10 17.56 30.54
CA ASN A 155 17.27 17.05 31.92
C ASN A 155 17.26 15.51 32.02
N LYS A 156 17.39 14.78 30.91
CA LYS A 156 17.31 13.31 30.90
C LYS A 156 18.69 12.68 30.90
N THR A 157 18.83 11.60 31.64
CA THR A 157 20.00 10.71 31.57
C THR A 157 20.00 9.98 30.21
N SER A 158 21.17 9.50 29.77
CA SER A 158 21.33 8.68 28.57
C SER A 158 20.32 7.51 28.53
N GLN A 159 20.07 6.88 29.70
CA GLN A 159 19.11 5.78 29.82
C GLN A 159 17.66 6.23 29.57
N GLN A 160 17.30 7.42 30.01
CA GLN A 160 15.96 8.00 29.75
C GLN A 160 15.78 8.40 28.28
N ILE A 161 16.85 8.89 27.64
CA ILE A 161 16.84 9.16 26.17
C ILE A 161 16.65 7.87 25.40
N ASP A 162 17.36 6.79 25.76
CA ASP A 162 17.21 5.48 25.14
C ASP A 162 15.76 4.95 25.24
N GLU A 163 15.10 5.16 26.36
CA GLU A 163 13.70 4.73 26.53
C GLU A 163 12.74 5.54 25.64
N VAL A 164 12.95 6.86 25.50
CA VAL A 164 12.18 7.70 24.59
C VAL A 164 12.37 7.23 23.14
N LEU A 165 13.61 7.03 22.69
CA LEU A 165 13.91 6.55 21.34
C LEU A 165 13.28 5.18 21.06
N LYS A 166 13.31 4.28 22.04
CA LYS A 166 12.67 2.96 21.93
C LYS A 166 11.15 3.05 21.81
N GLN A 167 10.52 3.98 22.53
CA GLN A 167 9.07 4.23 22.41
C GLN A 167 8.75 4.82 21.04
N ARG A 168 9.51 5.79 20.56
CA ARG A 168 9.33 6.39 19.23
C ARG A 168 9.52 5.35 18.12
N TYR A 169 10.49 4.47 18.22
CA TYR A 169 10.67 3.38 17.27
C TYR A 169 9.42 2.47 17.13
N LYS A 170 8.70 2.21 18.22
CA LYS A 170 7.41 1.48 18.14
C LYS A 170 6.37 2.25 17.33
N VAL A 171 6.32 3.58 17.47
CA VAL A 171 5.43 4.44 16.68
C VAL A 171 5.81 4.37 15.21
N TYR A 172 7.11 4.49 14.89
CA TYR A 172 7.62 4.41 13.50
C TYR A 172 7.30 3.06 12.86
N THR A 173 7.42 1.97 13.61
CA THR A 173 7.02 0.64 13.15
C THR A 173 5.52 0.58 12.80
N GLY A 174 4.66 1.22 13.59
CA GLY A 174 3.24 1.35 13.27
C GLY A 174 3.00 2.13 11.96
N TRP A 175 3.76 3.20 11.75
CA TRP A 175 3.68 3.98 10.50
C TRP A 175 4.13 3.16 9.28
N THR A 176 5.19 2.35 9.40
CA THR A 176 5.68 1.51 8.30
C THR A 176 4.65 0.47 7.87
N VAL A 177 3.97 -0.17 8.81
CA VAL A 177 2.90 -1.14 8.54
C VAL A 177 1.74 -0.48 7.79
N ASN A 178 1.28 0.68 8.26
CA ASN A 178 0.19 1.41 7.62
C ASN A 178 0.56 1.89 6.22
N ARG A 179 1.79 2.39 6.01
CA ARG A 179 2.30 2.79 4.70
C ARG A 179 2.35 1.63 3.73
N SER A 180 2.94 0.52 4.14
CA SER A 180 3.04 -0.68 3.31
C SER A 180 1.68 -1.15 2.83
N ARG A 181 0.69 -1.17 3.73
CA ARG A 181 -0.69 -1.52 3.39
C ARG A 181 -1.29 -0.53 2.40
N GLY A 182 -1.13 0.77 2.63
CA GLY A 182 -1.61 1.82 1.72
C GLY A 182 -1.02 1.66 0.31
N ILE A 183 0.30 1.53 0.20
CA ILE A 183 1.01 1.38 -1.07
C ILE A 183 0.52 0.14 -1.83
N VAL A 184 0.43 -1.01 -1.16
CA VAL A 184 0.04 -2.28 -1.80
C VAL A 184 -1.45 -2.29 -2.15
N SER A 185 -2.32 -1.78 -1.28
CA SER A 185 -3.77 -1.73 -1.54
C SER A 185 -4.10 -0.84 -2.74
N THR A 186 -3.44 0.32 -2.85
CA THR A 186 -3.65 1.24 -3.98
C THR A 186 -3.29 0.57 -5.31
N TRP A 187 -2.16 -0.12 -5.40
CA TRP A 187 -1.80 -0.83 -6.64
C TRP A 187 -2.77 -1.95 -6.96
N ASN A 188 -3.14 -2.75 -5.97
CA ASN A 188 -4.12 -3.82 -6.15
C ASN A 188 -5.49 -3.28 -6.62
N SER A 189 -5.91 -2.11 -6.12
CA SER A 189 -7.13 -1.42 -6.54
C SER A 189 -7.07 -0.97 -8.00
N VAL A 190 -5.98 -0.29 -8.38
CA VAL A 190 -5.75 0.15 -9.77
C VAL A 190 -5.83 -1.04 -10.74
N LEU A 191 -5.23 -2.16 -10.38
CA LEU A 191 -5.25 -3.38 -11.18
C LEU A 191 -6.67 -3.98 -11.26
N MET A 192 -7.41 -4.05 -10.15
CA MET A 192 -8.78 -4.54 -10.15
C MET A 192 -9.69 -3.67 -11.04
N ARG A 193 -9.61 -2.35 -10.91
CA ARG A 193 -10.41 -1.42 -11.72
C ARG A 193 -10.12 -1.61 -13.20
N GLN A 194 -8.85 -1.67 -13.57
CA GLN A 194 -8.47 -1.91 -14.96
C GLN A 194 -9.01 -3.23 -15.50
N ARG A 195 -9.00 -4.30 -14.70
CA ARG A 195 -9.55 -5.59 -15.11
C ARG A 195 -11.06 -5.54 -15.35
N LEU A 196 -11.80 -4.76 -14.57
CA LEU A 196 -13.23 -4.57 -14.78
C LEU A 196 -13.49 -3.74 -16.05
N ASP A 197 -12.69 -2.70 -16.28
CA ASP A 197 -12.75 -1.88 -17.48
C ASP A 197 -12.48 -2.71 -18.74
N ASP A 198 -11.40 -3.51 -18.75
CA ASP A 198 -11.04 -4.42 -19.84
C ASP A 198 -12.15 -5.46 -20.12
N ALA A 199 -12.82 -5.93 -19.08
CA ALA A 199 -13.93 -6.86 -19.19
C ALA A 199 -15.23 -6.20 -19.68
N GLY A 200 -15.28 -4.87 -19.77
CA GLY A 200 -16.43 -4.09 -20.22
C GLY A 200 -17.64 -4.19 -19.30
N VAL A 201 -17.45 -4.53 -18.01
CA VAL A 201 -18.52 -4.56 -17.02
C VAL A 201 -18.77 -3.16 -16.47
N THR A 202 -20.02 -2.84 -16.17
CA THR A 202 -20.40 -1.53 -15.61
C THR A 202 -20.68 -1.57 -14.12
N HIS A 203 -20.85 -2.76 -13.55
CA HIS A 203 -21.17 -2.96 -12.14
C HIS A 203 -20.29 -4.06 -11.54
N TYR A 204 -20.13 -3.99 -10.22
CA TYR A 204 -19.45 -5.00 -9.42
C TYR A 204 -20.16 -5.21 -8.09
N PHE A 205 -19.86 -6.34 -7.43
CA PHE A 205 -20.27 -6.58 -6.05
C PHE A 205 -19.09 -6.29 -5.14
N TRP A 206 -19.33 -5.47 -4.10
CA TRP A 206 -18.33 -5.17 -3.06
C TRP A 206 -18.16 -6.35 -2.13
N HIS A 207 -16.92 -6.76 -1.88
CA HIS A 207 -16.59 -7.75 -0.86
C HIS A 207 -15.42 -7.29 0.01
N GLY A 208 -15.57 -7.48 1.32
CA GLY A 208 -14.55 -7.21 2.32
C GLY A 208 -13.91 -8.48 2.86
N LYS A 209 -12.80 -8.32 3.57
CA LYS A 209 -12.14 -9.43 4.27
C LYS A 209 -12.94 -9.88 5.50
N LEU A 210 -13.77 -9.00 6.04
CA LEU A 210 -14.66 -9.22 7.20
C LEU A 210 -13.92 -9.70 8.45
N ASP A 211 -12.66 -9.27 8.62
CA ASP A 211 -11.88 -9.50 9.83
C ASP A 211 -12.00 -8.32 10.81
N GLU A 212 -11.39 -8.44 11.98
CA GLU A 212 -11.42 -7.42 13.06
C GLU A 212 -10.93 -6.03 12.63
N ARG A 213 -10.18 -5.93 11.51
CA ARG A 213 -9.64 -4.68 10.97
C ARG A 213 -10.55 -4.07 9.92
N GLU A 214 -11.67 -4.72 9.58
CA GLU A 214 -12.59 -4.20 8.57
C GLU A 214 -13.33 -2.98 9.12
N ARG A 215 -13.42 -1.92 8.31
CA ARG A 215 -14.16 -0.72 8.69
C ARG A 215 -15.64 -1.01 8.69
N LEU A 216 -16.37 -0.53 9.70
CA LEU A 216 -17.82 -0.71 9.81
C LEU A 216 -18.58 -0.28 8.54
N GLN A 217 -18.09 0.78 7.87
CA GLN A 217 -18.66 1.23 6.62
C GLN A 217 -18.49 0.21 5.50
N HIS A 218 -17.34 -0.47 5.41
CA HIS A 218 -17.09 -1.51 4.40
C HIS A 218 -17.92 -2.76 4.67
N VAL A 219 -18.14 -3.10 5.95
CA VAL A 219 -19.06 -4.18 6.33
C VAL A 219 -20.49 -3.90 5.84
N LYS A 220 -20.93 -2.63 5.90
CA LYS A 220 -22.25 -2.23 5.37
C LYS A 220 -22.34 -2.33 3.84
N TRP A 221 -21.20 -2.33 3.16
CA TRP A 221 -21.14 -2.46 1.69
C TRP A 221 -21.01 -3.91 1.23
N GLU A 222 -20.76 -4.83 2.13
CA GLU A 222 -20.63 -6.26 1.80
C GLU A 222 -21.79 -6.76 0.95
N GLY A 223 -21.52 -7.36 -0.21
CA GLY A 223 -22.49 -7.90 -1.15
C GLY A 223 -23.30 -6.86 -1.90
N LYS A 224 -23.06 -5.55 -1.73
CA LYS A 224 -23.76 -4.53 -2.52
C LYS A 224 -23.28 -4.53 -3.96
N ARG A 225 -24.24 -4.44 -4.88
CA ARG A 225 -24.02 -4.17 -6.29
C ARG A 225 -23.82 -2.67 -6.49
N ILE A 226 -22.71 -2.28 -7.07
CA ILE A 226 -22.28 -0.87 -7.19
C ILE A 226 -21.90 -0.61 -8.65
N GLU A 227 -22.30 0.54 -9.17
CA GLU A 227 -21.89 1.01 -10.49
C GLU A 227 -20.47 1.57 -10.44
N ILE A 228 -19.61 1.23 -11.42
CA ILE A 228 -18.19 1.66 -11.47
C ILE A 228 -18.07 3.18 -11.65
N SER A 229 -19.02 3.80 -12.35
CA SER A 229 -19.07 5.25 -12.60
C SER A 229 -19.66 6.07 -11.46
N SER A 230 -20.18 5.43 -10.40
CA SER A 230 -20.75 6.15 -9.26
C SER A 230 -19.66 6.82 -8.39
N ASP A 231 -20.08 7.80 -7.58
CA ASP A 231 -19.21 8.46 -6.59
C ASP A 231 -18.79 7.55 -5.41
N HIS A 232 -19.19 6.28 -5.44
CA HIS A 232 -18.84 5.31 -4.42
C HIS A 232 -17.34 4.98 -4.53
N PRO A 233 -16.57 5.01 -3.43
CA PRO A 233 -15.17 4.64 -3.47
C PRO A 233 -15.01 3.21 -3.97
N PHE A 234 -14.03 2.99 -4.84
CA PHE A 234 -13.73 1.65 -5.36
C PHE A 234 -12.99 0.80 -4.31
N PRO A 235 -13.16 -0.54 -4.26
CA PRO A 235 -12.43 -1.41 -3.34
C PRO A 235 -10.91 -1.22 -3.45
N GLY A 236 -10.26 -0.92 -2.32
CA GLY A 236 -8.82 -0.63 -2.24
C GLY A 236 -8.45 0.85 -2.40
N GLU A 237 -9.33 1.73 -2.90
CA GLU A 237 -9.08 3.18 -2.95
C GLU A 237 -8.98 3.81 -1.54
N PRO A 238 -9.88 3.54 -0.60
CA PRO A 238 -9.69 4.02 0.75
C PRO A 238 -8.37 3.50 1.32
N TYR A 239 -7.54 4.38 1.81
CA TYR A 239 -6.18 4.07 2.26
C TYR A 239 -6.11 2.82 3.15
N GLY A 240 -5.32 1.83 2.72
CA GLY A 240 -5.17 0.57 3.44
C GLY A 240 -6.38 -0.38 3.37
N CYS A 241 -7.33 -0.14 2.46
CA CYS A 241 -8.48 -1.01 2.23
C CYS A 241 -8.05 -2.34 1.60
N ARG A 242 -8.57 -3.46 2.11
CA ARG A 242 -8.29 -4.82 1.64
C ARG A 242 -9.50 -5.48 0.97
N CYS A 243 -10.53 -4.68 0.65
CA CYS A 243 -11.71 -5.12 -0.06
C CYS A 243 -11.41 -5.40 -1.53
N TRP A 244 -12.31 -6.10 -2.21
CA TRP A 244 -12.21 -6.41 -3.63
C TRP A 244 -13.56 -6.29 -4.35
N ALA A 245 -13.48 -6.17 -5.67
CA ALA A 245 -14.63 -6.09 -6.55
C ALA A 245 -14.83 -7.42 -7.27
N VAL A 246 -16.04 -7.97 -7.20
CA VAL A 246 -16.44 -9.12 -8.03
C VAL A 246 -17.23 -8.59 -9.22
N PRO A 247 -16.75 -8.79 -10.46
CA PRO A 247 -17.41 -8.25 -11.66
C PRO A 247 -18.82 -8.84 -11.86
N ASP A 248 -19.75 -7.99 -12.26
CA ASP A 248 -21.08 -8.40 -12.69
C ASP A 248 -21.11 -8.53 -14.22
N PHE A 249 -20.84 -9.71 -14.73
CA PHE A 249 -20.81 -9.97 -16.18
C PHE A 249 -22.16 -9.87 -16.88
N SER A 250 -23.29 -9.84 -16.13
CA SER A 250 -24.60 -9.55 -16.74
C SER A 250 -24.66 -8.13 -17.33
N THR A 251 -23.76 -7.26 -16.92
CA THR A 251 -23.65 -5.87 -17.39
C THR A 251 -22.58 -5.67 -18.47
N SER A 252 -21.89 -6.73 -18.87
CA SER A 252 -20.83 -6.64 -19.88
C SER A 252 -21.42 -6.27 -21.24
N LYS A 253 -20.87 -5.23 -21.86
CA LYS A 253 -21.26 -4.80 -23.22
C LYS A 253 -21.08 -5.90 -24.27
N GLN A 254 -20.20 -6.87 -24.02
CA GLN A 254 -20.01 -8.03 -24.91
C GLN A 254 -21.12 -9.06 -24.79
N SER A 255 -21.85 -9.15 -23.68
CA SER A 255 -23.00 -10.04 -23.52
C SER A 255 -24.23 -9.53 -24.29
N GLN A 256 -24.27 -8.23 -24.60
CA GLN A 256 -25.40 -7.62 -25.35
C GLN A 256 -25.30 -7.78 -26.86
N LEU A 257 -24.15 -8.22 -27.38
CA LEU A 257 -23.93 -8.45 -28.83
C LEU A 257 -24.28 -9.89 -29.28
N ILE A 258 -24.61 -10.77 -28.34
CA ILE A 258 -24.88 -12.21 -28.59
C ILE A 258 -26.39 -12.55 -28.42
N THR A 259 -27.19 -11.60 -28.00
CA THR A 259 -28.66 -11.70 -27.95
C THR A 259 -29.34 -11.00 -29.14
#